data_1131fe5959cbf14607c5b6d242df3be2
#
_entry.id   1131fe5959cbf14607c5b6d242df3be2
#
_cell.length_a   1.000
_cell.length_b   1.000
_cell.length_c   1.000
_cell.angle_alpha   90.00
_cell.angle_beta   90.00
_cell.angle_gamma   90.00
#
_symmetry.space_group_name_H-M   'P 1'
#
loop_
_entity.id
_entity.type
_entity.pdbx_description
1 polymer ?
#
loop_
_entity_poly.entity_id
_entity_poly.type
_entity_poly.pdbx_seq_one_letter_code
_entity_poly.pdbx_strand_id
1 'polypeptide(L)'
;MRHYEGRAGWELLTRTRQELDLLEEEKVTAFFEKEKPDVVILSAAKVGGIRAAYTQAVEFLLENMQIQNNVLRAAARVGVEKLLFLGSTCVYPKNAEIPIKESSLLAGPMETTNEAYSIGKIAGIRLCQAYRQQFGHDFIVAMPANLYGPHDNFDPEHSHALPSMMRKFHEAGKAGRAGVTLWGTGTPRREFLYVDDLASACAFLLENYSSGEIINVGVGQDISIREAAEQLREVVKYAGEIEWDTTQPDGNPRRILDLSRIHGLGWKAQMPFRQGLEMTYRWFLENRA
;
A
#
# COMPACT_ATOMS: atom_id res chain seq x y z
N MET A 1 12.88 -0.01 5.15
CA MET A 1 14.34 0.16 5.30
C MET A 1 14.66 1.34 6.20
N ARG A 2 14.42 2.60 5.81
CA ARG A 2 14.76 3.80 6.62
C ARG A 2 14.41 3.70 8.12
N HIS A 3 13.29 3.06 8.46
CA HIS A 3 12.87 2.89 9.87
C HIS A 3 13.83 2.04 10.69
N TYR A 4 14.51 1.07 10.08
CA TYR A 4 15.44 0.16 10.75
C TYR A 4 16.92 0.49 10.51
N GLU A 5 17.24 1.42 9.61
CA GLU A 5 18.62 1.86 9.36
C GLU A 5 19.25 2.41 10.63
N GLY A 6 20.40 1.85 11.01
CA GLY A 6 21.14 2.25 12.20
C GLY A 6 20.56 1.80 13.55
N ARG A 7 19.47 1.05 13.57
CA ARG A 7 18.96 0.45 14.82
C ARG A 7 19.82 -0.72 15.26
N ALA A 8 20.33 -0.66 16.47
CA ALA A 8 21.11 -1.75 17.06
C ALA A 8 20.25 -3.04 17.14
N GLY A 9 20.86 -4.19 16.84
CA GLY A 9 20.21 -5.49 16.91
C GLY A 9 19.42 -5.90 15.66
N TRP A 10 19.40 -5.09 14.58
CA TRP A 10 18.75 -5.43 13.32
C TRP A 10 19.73 -5.48 12.16
N GLU A 11 19.70 -6.57 11.41
CA GLU A 11 20.33 -6.70 10.10
C GLU A 11 19.25 -6.77 9.03
N LEU A 12 19.33 -5.88 8.02
CA LEU A 12 18.33 -5.81 6.96
C LEU A 12 18.76 -6.62 5.74
N LEU A 13 18.08 -7.72 5.51
CA LEU A 13 18.26 -8.58 4.33
C LEU A 13 17.33 -8.10 3.21
N THR A 14 17.83 -7.30 2.30
CA THR A 14 17.06 -6.82 1.14
C THR A 14 17.69 -7.27 -0.16
N ARG A 15 16.84 -7.53 -1.18
CA ARG A 15 17.27 -7.87 -2.55
C ARG A 15 16.43 -7.10 -3.55
N THR A 16 17.05 -6.70 -4.62
CA THR A 16 16.32 -6.18 -5.79
C THR A 16 15.65 -7.35 -6.53
N ARG A 17 14.67 -7.04 -7.39
CA ARG A 17 14.04 -8.07 -8.23
C ARG A 17 15.04 -8.81 -9.12
N GLN A 18 16.10 -8.14 -9.57
CA GLN A 18 17.15 -8.75 -10.39
C GLN A 18 17.99 -9.75 -9.59
N GLU A 19 18.20 -9.50 -8.29
CA GLU A 19 18.97 -10.40 -7.41
C GLU A 19 18.12 -11.57 -6.90
N LEU A 20 16.82 -11.32 -6.65
CA LEU A 20 15.87 -12.32 -6.17
C LEU A 20 14.48 -12.04 -6.73
N ASP A 21 14.11 -12.70 -7.84
CA ASP A 21 12.73 -12.66 -8.32
C ASP A 21 11.88 -13.60 -7.46
N LEU A 22 10.92 -13.03 -6.74
CA LEU A 22 10.03 -13.78 -5.85
C LEU A 22 9.03 -14.68 -6.59
N LEU A 23 8.95 -14.59 -7.92
CA LEU A 23 8.21 -15.53 -8.75
C LEU A 23 8.93 -16.88 -8.89
N GLU A 24 10.24 -16.93 -8.66
CA GLU A 24 11.06 -18.13 -8.80
C GLU A 24 11.18 -18.87 -7.46
N GLU A 25 10.34 -19.90 -7.28
CA GLU A 25 10.23 -20.66 -6.02
C GLU A 25 11.57 -21.20 -5.52
N GLU A 26 12.37 -21.79 -6.40
CA GLU A 26 13.67 -22.38 -6.04
C GLU A 26 14.63 -21.32 -5.50
N LYS A 27 14.69 -20.14 -6.13
CA LYS A 27 15.52 -19.03 -5.68
C LYS A 27 15.08 -18.49 -4.33
N VAL A 28 13.77 -18.33 -4.13
CA VAL A 28 13.21 -17.90 -2.85
C VAL A 28 13.53 -18.90 -1.76
N THR A 29 13.32 -20.20 -2.01
CA THR A 29 13.63 -21.26 -1.06
C THR A 29 15.12 -21.27 -0.69
N ALA A 30 16.01 -21.23 -1.68
CA ALA A 30 17.46 -21.21 -1.45
C ALA A 30 17.90 -19.96 -0.66
N PHE A 31 17.31 -18.80 -0.94
CA PHE A 31 17.57 -17.57 -0.18
C PHE A 31 17.20 -17.74 1.31
N PHE A 32 15.99 -18.23 1.60
CA PHE A 32 15.53 -18.41 2.98
C PHE A 32 16.35 -19.47 3.72
N GLU A 33 16.71 -20.58 3.07
CA GLU A 33 17.56 -21.64 3.66
C GLU A 33 18.97 -21.14 4.00
N LYS A 34 19.52 -20.26 3.17
CA LYS A 34 20.84 -19.66 3.35
C LYS A 34 20.84 -18.58 4.42
N GLU A 35 19.95 -17.58 4.29
CA GLU A 35 19.95 -16.38 5.13
C GLU A 35 19.24 -16.57 6.47
N LYS A 36 18.28 -17.49 6.55
CA LYS A 36 17.48 -17.83 7.75
C LYS A 36 16.99 -16.60 8.52
N PRO A 37 16.20 -15.72 7.88
CA PRO A 37 15.71 -14.52 8.55
C PRO A 37 14.84 -14.88 9.77
N ASP A 38 15.03 -14.17 10.89
CA ASP A 38 14.17 -14.32 12.07
C ASP A 38 12.79 -13.72 11.83
N VAL A 39 12.74 -12.57 11.14
CA VAL A 39 11.52 -11.80 10.89
C VAL A 39 11.40 -11.46 9.41
N VAL A 40 10.17 -11.52 8.88
CA VAL A 40 9.88 -11.18 7.48
C VAL A 40 8.80 -10.12 7.40
N ILE A 41 9.01 -9.07 6.61
CA ILE A 41 7.98 -8.13 6.17
C ILE A 41 7.75 -8.35 4.68
N LEU A 42 6.63 -8.98 4.32
CA LEU A 42 6.26 -9.20 2.93
C LEU A 42 5.46 -8.00 2.40
N SER A 43 6.18 -7.02 1.87
CA SER A 43 5.62 -5.84 1.20
C SER A 43 5.58 -5.99 -0.32
N ALA A 44 6.32 -6.94 -0.87
CA ALA A 44 6.38 -7.18 -2.31
C ALA A 44 5.04 -7.66 -2.86
N ALA A 45 4.64 -7.01 -3.96
CA ALA A 45 3.47 -7.37 -4.74
C ALA A 45 3.57 -6.70 -6.13
N LYS A 46 2.83 -7.24 -7.11
CA LYS A 46 2.49 -6.50 -8.33
C LYS A 46 1.37 -5.54 -7.98
N VAL A 47 1.66 -4.24 -8.06
CA VAL A 47 0.72 -3.15 -7.74
C VAL A 47 0.68 -2.13 -8.87
N GLY A 48 -0.40 -1.35 -8.92
CA GLY A 48 -0.57 -0.28 -9.91
C GLY A 48 -1.92 0.41 -9.78
N GLY A 49 -2.12 1.45 -10.58
CA GLY A 49 -3.40 2.16 -10.65
C GLY A 49 -4.53 1.29 -11.22
N ILE A 50 -5.77 1.80 -11.15
CA ILE A 50 -7.00 1.10 -11.59
C ILE A 50 -6.86 0.58 -13.04
N ARG A 51 -6.32 1.39 -13.95
CA ARG A 51 -6.13 0.98 -15.35
C ARG A 51 -5.21 -0.24 -15.48
N ALA A 52 -4.07 -0.24 -14.78
CA ALA A 52 -3.14 -1.36 -14.80
C ALA A 52 -3.78 -2.63 -14.23
N ALA A 53 -4.47 -2.53 -13.10
CA ALA A 53 -5.16 -3.67 -12.47
C ALA A 53 -6.25 -4.27 -13.38
N TYR A 54 -6.97 -3.43 -14.12
CA TYR A 54 -8.01 -3.87 -15.05
C TYR A 54 -7.44 -4.51 -16.32
N THR A 55 -6.42 -3.89 -16.93
CA THR A 55 -5.85 -4.34 -18.22
C THR A 55 -4.89 -5.53 -18.10
N GLN A 56 -4.31 -5.75 -16.90
CA GLN A 56 -3.36 -6.83 -16.58
C GLN A 56 -3.91 -7.74 -15.47
N ALA A 57 -5.22 -8.04 -15.50
CA ALA A 57 -5.90 -8.76 -14.43
C ALA A 57 -5.27 -10.14 -14.13
N VAL A 58 -4.84 -10.86 -15.18
CA VAL A 58 -4.18 -12.17 -15.05
C VAL A 58 -2.88 -12.04 -14.28
N GLU A 59 -2.02 -11.11 -14.68
CA GLU A 59 -0.72 -10.89 -14.04
C GLU A 59 -0.88 -10.39 -12.60
N PHE A 60 -1.85 -9.50 -12.35
CA PHE A 60 -2.15 -9.04 -10.98
C PHE A 60 -2.63 -10.17 -10.06
N LEU A 61 -3.37 -11.14 -10.58
CA LEU A 61 -3.79 -12.30 -9.81
C LEU A 61 -2.63 -13.31 -9.65
N LEU A 62 -2.08 -13.80 -10.76
CA LEU A 62 -1.10 -14.89 -10.75
C LEU A 62 0.22 -14.49 -10.08
N GLU A 63 0.81 -13.34 -10.45
CA GLU A 63 2.10 -12.93 -9.87
C GLU A 63 1.97 -12.70 -8.36
N ASN A 64 0.88 -12.05 -7.89
CA ASN A 64 0.67 -11.86 -6.46
C ASN A 64 0.49 -13.18 -5.72
N MET A 65 -0.28 -14.12 -6.27
CA MET A 65 -0.42 -15.45 -5.67
C MET A 65 0.92 -16.18 -5.63
N GLN A 66 1.70 -16.12 -6.71
CA GLN A 66 3.00 -16.80 -6.77
C GLN A 66 3.99 -16.22 -5.76
N ILE A 67 4.15 -14.88 -5.71
CA ILE A 67 5.03 -14.19 -4.77
C ILE A 67 4.71 -14.59 -3.32
N GLN A 68 3.45 -14.44 -2.91
CA GLN A 68 3.06 -14.72 -1.54
C GLN A 68 3.16 -16.22 -1.19
N ASN A 69 2.81 -17.12 -2.11
CA ASN A 69 2.94 -18.55 -1.88
C ASN A 69 4.41 -18.96 -1.68
N ASN A 70 5.31 -18.46 -2.53
CA ASN A 70 6.74 -18.77 -2.43
C ASN A 70 7.32 -18.27 -1.10
N VAL A 71 7.04 -17.01 -0.74
CA VAL A 71 7.60 -16.40 0.48
C VAL A 71 7.01 -17.02 1.74
N LEU A 72 5.68 -17.20 1.84
CA LEU A 72 5.03 -17.76 3.02
C LEU A 72 5.46 -19.22 3.24
N ARG A 73 5.57 -20.01 2.16
CA ARG A 73 6.05 -21.40 2.25
C ARG A 73 7.52 -21.47 2.68
N ALA A 74 8.38 -20.65 2.09
CA ALA A 74 9.79 -20.60 2.45
C ALA A 74 9.99 -20.16 3.91
N ALA A 75 9.27 -19.11 4.35
CA ALA A 75 9.29 -18.64 5.72
C ALA A 75 8.85 -19.72 6.73
N ALA A 76 7.75 -20.42 6.42
CA ALA A 76 7.28 -21.52 7.27
C ALA A 76 8.30 -22.67 7.33
N ARG A 77 8.92 -23.02 6.19
CA ARG A 77 9.89 -24.10 6.09
C ARG A 77 11.15 -23.89 6.95
N VAL A 78 11.66 -22.65 6.99
CA VAL A 78 12.87 -22.33 7.79
C VAL A 78 12.54 -21.94 9.22
N GLY A 79 11.27 -21.86 9.59
CA GLY A 79 10.83 -21.56 10.96
C GLY A 79 11.01 -20.08 11.32
N VAL A 80 10.69 -19.15 10.40
CA VAL A 80 10.67 -17.71 10.68
C VAL A 80 9.84 -17.43 11.94
N GLU A 81 10.41 -16.71 12.91
CA GLU A 81 9.74 -16.41 14.18
C GLU A 81 8.46 -15.60 13.98
N LYS A 82 8.51 -14.59 13.08
CA LYS A 82 7.36 -13.75 12.78
C LYS A 82 7.34 -13.26 11.34
N LEU A 83 6.16 -13.28 10.73
CA LEU A 83 5.97 -12.71 9.41
C LEU A 83 4.81 -11.72 9.41
N LEU A 84 5.04 -10.52 8.87
CA LEU A 84 4.01 -9.52 8.60
C LEU A 84 3.73 -9.45 7.10
N PHE A 85 2.51 -9.82 6.73
CA PHE A 85 1.99 -9.70 5.36
C PHE A 85 1.24 -8.38 5.19
N LEU A 86 1.61 -7.59 4.18
CA LEU A 86 0.83 -6.41 3.81
C LEU A 86 -0.33 -6.81 2.90
N GLY A 87 -1.53 -6.78 3.45
CA GLY A 87 -2.78 -6.85 2.71
C GLY A 87 -3.04 -5.55 1.93
N SER A 88 -4.30 -5.25 1.67
CA SER A 88 -4.73 -4.00 1.04
C SER A 88 -6.20 -3.73 1.38
N THR A 89 -6.57 -2.48 1.57
CA THR A 89 -7.97 -2.09 1.75
C THR A 89 -8.85 -2.31 0.52
N CYS A 90 -8.25 -2.57 -0.65
CA CYS A 90 -8.98 -2.96 -1.86
C CYS A 90 -9.78 -4.25 -1.71
N VAL A 91 -9.43 -5.11 -0.74
CA VAL A 91 -10.13 -6.38 -0.48
C VAL A 91 -11.47 -6.21 0.23
N TYR A 92 -11.73 -5.04 0.77
CA TYR A 92 -13.02 -4.77 1.41
C TYR A 92 -14.12 -4.55 0.38
N PRO A 93 -15.39 -4.91 0.70
CA PRO A 93 -16.50 -4.71 -0.20
C PRO A 93 -16.62 -3.28 -0.73
N LYS A 94 -17.12 -3.15 -1.97
CA LYS A 94 -17.37 -1.84 -2.59
C LYS A 94 -18.23 -0.95 -1.71
N ASN A 95 -19.27 -1.52 -1.11
CA ASN A 95 -20.27 -0.83 -0.28
C ASN A 95 -20.12 -1.21 1.20
N ALA A 96 -18.89 -1.39 1.69
CA ALA A 96 -18.67 -1.63 3.11
C ALA A 96 -19.19 -0.45 3.96
N GLU A 97 -19.72 -0.77 5.15
CA GLU A 97 -20.07 0.25 6.14
C GLU A 97 -18.84 1.06 6.54
N ILE A 98 -19.03 2.35 6.74
CA ILE A 98 -17.97 3.31 7.07
C ILE A 98 -18.14 3.77 8.53
N PRO A 99 -17.04 3.76 9.33
CA PRO A 99 -15.68 3.36 9.00
C PRO A 99 -15.55 1.84 8.80
N ILE A 100 -14.68 1.42 7.84
CA ILE A 100 -14.55 0.02 7.42
C ILE A 100 -13.84 -0.79 8.51
N LYS A 101 -14.55 -1.75 9.09
CA LYS A 101 -13.99 -2.67 10.10
C LYS A 101 -13.30 -3.87 9.43
N GLU A 102 -12.38 -4.49 10.15
CA GLU A 102 -11.70 -5.71 9.70
C GLU A 102 -12.69 -6.86 9.43
N SER A 103 -13.79 -6.92 10.16
CA SER A 103 -14.87 -7.90 9.96
C SER A 103 -15.61 -7.75 8.62
N SER A 104 -15.40 -6.65 7.89
CA SER A 104 -15.98 -6.45 6.56
C SER A 104 -15.29 -7.30 5.48
N LEU A 105 -14.18 -7.97 5.78
CA LEU A 105 -13.51 -8.86 4.82
C LEU A 105 -14.46 -9.98 4.37
N LEU A 106 -14.68 -10.08 3.05
CA LEU A 106 -15.61 -11.03 2.41
C LEU A 106 -17.10 -10.84 2.76
N ALA A 107 -17.51 -9.72 3.34
CA ALA A 107 -18.90 -9.46 3.70
C ALA A 107 -19.77 -8.97 2.51
N GLY A 108 -19.21 -8.84 1.32
CA GLY A 108 -19.94 -8.41 0.12
C GLY A 108 -19.07 -8.36 -1.13
N PRO A 109 -19.64 -7.94 -2.28
CA PRO A 109 -18.92 -7.87 -3.54
C PRO A 109 -17.80 -6.81 -3.52
N MET A 110 -16.69 -7.14 -4.14
CA MET A 110 -15.54 -6.24 -4.30
C MET A 110 -15.75 -5.24 -5.45
N GLU A 111 -14.86 -4.26 -5.57
CA GLU A 111 -14.79 -3.39 -6.72
C GLU A 111 -14.27 -4.15 -7.94
N THR A 112 -15.08 -4.21 -9.01
CA THR A 112 -14.80 -5.04 -10.19
C THR A 112 -13.53 -4.63 -10.93
N THR A 113 -13.15 -3.34 -10.88
CA THR A 113 -11.97 -2.82 -11.60
C THR A 113 -10.63 -3.31 -11.02
N ASN A 114 -10.63 -3.82 -9.79
CA ASN A 114 -9.43 -4.37 -9.14
C ASN A 114 -9.67 -5.75 -8.48
N GLU A 115 -10.71 -6.45 -8.88
CA GLU A 115 -11.14 -7.72 -8.28
C GLU A 115 -10.02 -8.77 -8.31
N ALA A 116 -9.33 -8.92 -9.44
CA ALA A 116 -8.23 -9.87 -9.60
C ALA A 116 -7.10 -9.64 -8.57
N TYR A 117 -6.70 -8.38 -8.37
CA TYR A 117 -5.74 -8.00 -7.33
C TYR A 117 -6.28 -8.31 -5.92
N SER A 118 -7.53 -7.96 -5.67
CA SER A 118 -8.18 -8.16 -4.37
C SER A 118 -8.27 -9.64 -4.01
N ILE A 119 -8.65 -10.51 -4.95
CA ILE A 119 -8.68 -11.97 -4.76
C ILE A 119 -7.28 -12.49 -4.44
N GLY A 120 -6.25 -12.06 -5.17
CA GLY A 120 -4.86 -12.42 -4.89
C GLY A 120 -4.46 -12.07 -3.46
N LYS A 121 -4.76 -10.86 -3.01
CA LYS A 121 -4.46 -10.43 -1.64
C LYS A 121 -5.28 -11.18 -0.57
N ILE A 122 -6.56 -11.46 -0.84
CA ILE A 122 -7.40 -12.29 0.07
C ILE A 122 -6.82 -13.69 0.23
N ALA A 123 -6.34 -14.31 -0.86
CA ALA A 123 -5.69 -15.61 -0.79
C ALA A 123 -4.47 -15.58 0.15
N GLY A 124 -3.61 -14.54 0.06
CA GLY A 124 -2.47 -14.38 0.96
C GLY A 124 -2.87 -14.17 2.42
N ILE A 125 -3.90 -13.37 2.68
CA ILE A 125 -4.48 -13.17 4.02
C ILE A 125 -4.92 -14.51 4.61
N ARG A 126 -5.70 -15.28 3.84
CA ARG A 126 -6.20 -16.60 4.28
C ARG A 126 -5.07 -17.61 4.46
N LEU A 127 -4.04 -17.55 3.62
CA LEU A 127 -2.88 -18.43 3.75
C LEU A 127 -2.09 -18.13 5.05
N CYS A 128 -1.88 -16.87 5.41
CA CYS A 128 -1.28 -16.49 6.70
C CYS A 128 -2.10 -17.04 7.88
N GLN A 129 -3.43 -16.87 7.82
CA GLN A 129 -4.34 -17.39 8.85
C GLN A 129 -4.32 -18.92 8.94
N ALA A 130 -4.26 -19.62 7.80
CA ALA A 130 -4.17 -21.08 7.74
C ALA A 130 -2.84 -21.60 8.33
N TYR A 131 -1.71 -20.97 8.00
CA TYR A 131 -0.41 -21.32 8.60
C TYR A 131 -0.42 -21.15 10.12
N ARG A 132 -1.02 -20.07 10.62
CA ARG A 132 -1.19 -19.85 12.04
C ARG A 132 -2.07 -20.91 12.69
N GLN A 133 -3.24 -21.21 12.10
CA GLN A 133 -4.20 -22.16 12.65
C GLN A 133 -3.65 -23.60 12.65
N GLN A 134 -3.01 -24.01 11.57
CA GLN A 134 -2.59 -25.41 11.36
C GLN A 134 -1.25 -25.71 12.02
N PHE A 135 -0.30 -24.77 11.99
CA PHE A 135 1.09 -24.99 12.38
C PHE A 135 1.59 -24.09 13.50
N GLY A 136 0.79 -23.12 13.94
CA GLY A 136 1.18 -22.20 15.03
C GLY A 136 2.14 -21.08 14.61
N HIS A 137 2.39 -20.87 13.30
CA HIS A 137 3.27 -19.80 12.85
C HIS A 137 2.72 -18.42 13.21
N ASP A 138 3.58 -17.51 13.72
CA ASP A 138 3.17 -16.13 14.01
C ASP A 138 3.16 -15.25 12.76
N PHE A 139 2.28 -15.60 11.81
CA PHE A 139 2.03 -14.82 10.61
C PHE A 139 0.87 -13.86 10.88
N ILE A 140 1.14 -12.57 10.81
CA ILE A 140 0.18 -11.48 11.03
C ILE A 140 -0.08 -10.70 9.74
N VAL A 141 -1.22 -10.02 9.68
CA VAL A 141 -1.66 -9.31 8.48
C VAL A 141 -2.06 -7.88 8.82
N ALA A 142 -1.39 -6.91 8.21
CA ALA A 142 -1.76 -5.49 8.27
C ALA A 142 -2.49 -5.05 7.00
N MET A 143 -3.51 -4.21 7.16
CA MET A 143 -4.38 -3.69 6.09
C MET A 143 -4.17 -2.18 5.94
N PRO A 144 -3.14 -1.73 5.19
CA PRO A 144 -2.84 -0.31 5.08
C PRO A 144 -3.86 0.44 4.24
N ALA A 145 -4.15 1.69 4.62
CA ALA A 145 -4.84 2.69 3.80
C ALA A 145 -4.01 3.03 2.55
N ASN A 146 -4.50 3.97 1.69
CA ASN A 146 -3.74 4.35 0.50
C ASN A 146 -2.42 5.01 0.89
N LEU A 147 -1.34 4.45 0.38
CA LEU A 147 0.02 4.92 0.69
C LEU A 147 0.44 6.05 -0.23
N TYR A 148 1.31 6.92 0.28
CA TYR A 148 2.05 7.91 -0.49
C TYR A 148 3.37 8.24 0.21
N GLY A 149 4.34 8.74 -0.53
CA GLY A 149 5.63 9.14 0.04
C GLY A 149 6.81 9.00 -0.93
N PRO A 150 8.03 9.21 -0.44
CA PRO A 150 9.25 8.94 -1.17
C PRO A 150 9.29 7.50 -1.71
N HIS A 151 9.90 7.34 -2.88
CA HIS A 151 10.01 6.08 -3.63
C HIS A 151 8.69 5.54 -4.21
N ASP A 152 7.61 6.35 -4.23
CA ASP A 152 6.39 5.99 -4.92
C ASP A 152 6.61 5.88 -6.44
N ASN A 153 5.65 5.28 -7.14
CA ASN A 153 5.67 5.18 -8.59
C ASN A 153 5.06 6.45 -9.21
N PHE A 154 5.88 7.23 -9.91
CA PHE A 154 5.47 8.45 -10.62
C PHE A 154 5.28 8.23 -12.13
N ASP A 155 5.13 6.99 -12.58
CA ASP A 155 4.87 6.68 -13.98
C ASP A 155 3.55 7.32 -14.43
N PRO A 156 3.49 7.98 -15.63
CA PRO A 156 2.29 8.71 -16.06
C PRO A 156 1.05 7.84 -16.26
N GLU A 157 1.25 6.56 -16.59
CA GLU A 157 0.15 5.64 -16.95
C GLU A 157 -0.22 4.68 -15.82
N HIS A 158 0.74 4.33 -14.95
CA HIS A 158 0.60 3.24 -13.99
C HIS A 158 0.62 3.69 -12.53
N SER A 159 0.83 5.00 -12.26
CA SER A 159 0.88 5.51 -10.89
C SER A 159 -0.51 5.67 -10.25
N HIS A 160 -0.50 5.75 -8.93
CA HIS A 160 -1.68 6.10 -8.15
C HIS A 160 -2.01 7.60 -8.24
N ALA A 161 -3.17 8.00 -7.72
CA ALA A 161 -3.71 9.36 -7.89
C ALA A 161 -2.74 10.47 -7.42
N LEU A 162 -2.19 10.39 -6.19
CA LEU A 162 -1.32 11.44 -5.66
C LEU A 162 -0.02 11.61 -6.45
N PRO A 163 0.78 10.54 -6.71
CA PRO A 163 2.00 10.69 -7.51
C PRO A 163 1.71 11.13 -8.96
N SER A 164 0.59 10.68 -9.56
CA SER A 164 0.17 11.12 -10.89
C SER A 164 -0.13 12.63 -10.92
N MET A 165 -0.91 13.13 -9.95
CA MET A 165 -1.23 14.56 -9.84
C MET A 165 0.03 15.40 -9.59
N MET A 166 0.92 14.94 -8.70
CA MET A 166 2.20 15.62 -8.40
C MET A 166 3.03 15.82 -9.65
N ARG A 167 3.22 14.76 -10.43
CA ARG A 167 3.94 14.82 -11.70
C ARG A 167 3.27 15.73 -12.71
N LYS A 168 1.95 15.63 -12.88
CA LYS A 168 1.18 16.49 -13.80
C LYS A 168 1.35 17.98 -13.47
N PHE A 169 1.23 18.37 -12.21
CA PHE A 169 1.41 19.75 -11.79
C PHE A 169 2.85 20.23 -11.99
N HIS A 170 3.84 19.39 -11.66
CA HIS A 170 5.24 19.70 -11.87
C HIS A 170 5.56 19.94 -13.36
N GLU A 171 5.18 19.01 -14.23
CA GLU A 171 5.44 19.10 -15.68
C GLU A 171 4.67 20.27 -16.31
N ALA A 172 3.43 20.53 -15.87
CA ALA A 172 2.65 21.67 -16.33
C ALA A 172 3.29 23.00 -15.93
N GLY A 173 3.79 23.09 -14.70
CA GLY A 173 4.51 24.27 -14.20
C GLY A 173 5.79 24.53 -14.99
N LYS A 174 6.61 23.49 -15.22
CA LYS A 174 7.83 23.61 -16.07
C LYS A 174 7.51 24.03 -17.51
N ALA A 175 6.39 23.58 -18.05
CA ALA A 175 5.96 23.90 -19.42
C ALA A 175 5.16 25.22 -19.54
N GLY A 176 4.90 25.93 -18.43
CA GLY A 176 4.11 27.17 -18.41
C GLY A 176 2.65 26.96 -18.84
N ARG A 177 2.08 25.76 -18.64
CA ARG A 177 0.69 25.45 -19.02
C ARG A 177 -0.29 26.17 -18.12
N ALA A 178 -1.37 26.71 -18.70
CA ALA A 178 -2.41 27.44 -17.96
C ALA A 178 -3.34 26.51 -17.16
N GLY A 179 -3.47 25.23 -17.53
CA GLY A 179 -4.35 24.28 -16.85
C GLY A 179 -3.82 22.85 -16.86
N VAL A 180 -4.32 22.04 -15.90
CA VAL A 180 -4.12 20.59 -15.80
C VAL A 180 -5.47 19.92 -15.65
N THR A 181 -5.76 18.96 -16.53
CA THR A 181 -6.99 18.17 -16.45
C THR A 181 -6.79 16.94 -15.56
N LEU A 182 -7.64 16.80 -14.55
CA LEU A 182 -7.77 15.66 -13.67
C LEU A 182 -9.09 14.91 -13.94
N TRP A 183 -9.10 13.61 -13.75
CA TRP A 183 -10.26 12.77 -14.02
C TRP A 183 -11.30 12.82 -12.90
N GLY A 184 -12.59 12.68 -13.28
CA GLY A 184 -13.72 12.58 -12.38
C GLY A 184 -14.18 13.94 -11.85
N THR A 185 -14.96 13.92 -10.77
CA THR A 185 -15.50 15.12 -10.12
C THR A 185 -14.58 15.69 -9.04
N GLY A 186 -13.63 14.88 -8.55
CA GLY A 186 -12.82 15.20 -7.39
C GLY A 186 -13.55 15.04 -6.03
N THR A 187 -14.82 14.63 -6.05
CA THR A 187 -15.61 14.45 -4.81
C THR A 187 -15.28 13.20 -3.99
N PRO A 188 -14.80 12.06 -4.58
CA PRO A 188 -14.45 10.88 -3.79
C PRO A 188 -13.46 11.21 -2.68
N ARG A 189 -13.67 10.57 -1.51
CA ARG A 189 -12.85 10.79 -0.33
C ARG A 189 -11.95 9.59 -0.06
N ARG A 190 -10.69 9.85 0.28
CA ARG A 190 -9.66 8.83 0.56
C ARG A 190 -8.89 9.15 1.82
N GLU A 191 -8.54 8.10 2.51
CA GLU A 191 -7.56 8.11 3.59
C GLU A 191 -6.17 7.87 3.01
N PHE A 192 -5.22 8.77 3.28
CA PHE A 192 -3.85 8.69 2.79
C PHE A 192 -2.88 8.53 3.95
N LEU A 193 -2.13 7.44 3.96
CA LEU A 193 -1.14 7.11 4.97
C LEU A 193 0.28 7.35 4.43
N TYR A 194 1.06 8.13 5.14
CA TYR A 194 2.46 8.37 4.76
C TYR A 194 3.30 7.10 4.94
N VAL A 195 4.21 6.84 4.00
CA VAL A 195 4.96 5.57 3.93
C VAL A 195 5.82 5.30 5.16
N ASP A 196 6.37 6.33 5.81
CA ASP A 196 7.16 6.13 7.03
C ASP A 196 6.29 5.88 8.26
N ASP A 197 5.03 6.36 8.30
CA ASP A 197 4.05 5.95 9.30
C ASP A 197 3.68 4.46 9.12
N LEU A 198 3.50 3.97 7.88
CA LEU A 198 3.34 2.54 7.66
C LEU A 198 4.56 1.74 8.14
N ALA A 199 5.78 2.21 7.86
CA ALA A 199 6.99 1.54 8.31
C ALA A 199 7.06 1.46 9.86
N SER A 200 6.67 2.55 10.53
CA SER A 200 6.51 2.61 12.00
C SER A 200 5.44 1.63 12.49
N ALA A 201 4.28 1.57 11.81
CA ALA A 201 3.23 0.61 12.15
C ALA A 201 3.69 -0.84 12.00
N CYS A 202 4.40 -1.16 10.91
CA CYS A 202 4.96 -2.49 10.71
C CYS A 202 5.90 -2.89 11.85
N ALA A 203 6.82 -2.01 12.24
CA ALA A 203 7.73 -2.25 13.36
C ALA A 203 6.96 -2.45 14.67
N PHE A 204 6.00 -1.57 14.96
CA PHE A 204 5.15 -1.68 16.15
C PHE A 204 4.37 -2.99 16.18
N LEU A 205 3.78 -3.43 15.05
CA LEU A 205 3.01 -4.67 14.97
C LEU A 205 3.88 -5.92 15.12
N LEU A 206 5.11 -5.89 14.63
CA LEU A 206 6.05 -6.99 14.84
C LEU A 206 6.36 -7.19 16.32
N GLU A 207 6.42 -6.13 17.10
CA GLU A 207 6.74 -6.18 18.53
C GLU A 207 5.49 -6.42 19.41
N ASN A 208 4.32 -5.91 19.02
CA ASN A 208 3.15 -5.77 19.91
C ASN A 208 1.89 -6.51 19.45
N TYR A 209 1.91 -7.19 18.29
CA TYR A 209 0.71 -7.86 17.76
C TYR A 209 1.01 -9.30 17.37
N SER A 210 0.27 -10.24 17.93
CA SER A 210 0.31 -11.67 17.58
C SER A 210 -1.13 -12.21 17.57
N SER A 211 -1.79 -12.14 16.44
CA SER A 211 -3.17 -12.61 16.26
C SER A 211 -3.41 -13.09 14.83
N GLY A 212 -4.34 -14.02 14.64
CA GLY A 212 -4.86 -14.42 13.32
C GLY A 212 -5.83 -13.41 12.73
N GLU A 213 -6.29 -12.44 13.51
CA GLU A 213 -7.14 -11.36 13.01
C GLU A 213 -6.31 -10.36 12.20
N ILE A 214 -6.86 -9.88 11.09
CA ILE A 214 -6.26 -8.78 10.34
C ILE A 214 -6.36 -7.47 11.14
N ILE A 215 -5.47 -6.51 10.87
CA ILE A 215 -5.47 -5.22 11.56
C ILE A 215 -5.38 -4.06 10.58
N ASN A 216 -6.33 -3.13 10.64
CA ASN A 216 -6.33 -1.93 9.84
C ASN A 216 -5.23 -0.96 10.28
N VAL A 217 -4.54 -0.34 9.29
CA VAL A 217 -3.50 0.66 9.52
C VAL A 217 -3.79 1.90 8.67
N GLY A 218 -4.05 3.00 9.32
CA GLY A 218 -4.47 4.25 8.66
C GLY A 218 -4.26 5.48 9.54
N VAL A 219 -4.87 6.58 9.11
CA VAL A 219 -4.80 7.90 9.78
C VAL A 219 -6.09 8.20 10.56
N GLY A 220 -7.21 7.58 10.16
CA GLY A 220 -8.54 7.86 10.72
C GLY A 220 -9.18 9.16 10.23
N GLN A 221 -8.62 9.75 9.17
CA GLN A 221 -9.15 10.96 8.53
C GLN A 221 -9.10 10.77 7.01
N ASP A 222 -10.14 11.22 6.34
CA ASP A 222 -10.19 11.23 4.89
C ASP A 222 -10.22 12.66 4.33
N ILE A 223 -9.78 12.79 3.10
CA ILE A 223 -9.77 14.04 2.34
C ILE A 223 -10.37 13.75 0.94
N SER A 224 -11.11 14.71 0.36
CA SER A 224 -11.54 14.57 -1.02
C SER A 224 -10.36 14.66 -2.00
N ILE A 225 -10.50 14.02 -3.15
CA ILE A 225 -9.48 14.11 -4.21
C ILE A 225 -9.28 15.57 -4.63
N ARG A 226 -10.34 16.38 -4.61
CA ARG A 226 -10.28 17.82 -4.90
C ARG A 226 -9.42 18.56 -3.87
N GLU A 227 -9.69 18.39 -2.57
CA GLU A 227 -8.90 19.00 -1.49
C GLU A 227 -7.43 18.53 -1.54
N ALA A 228 -7.19 17.25 -1.85
CA ALA A 228 -5.84 16.72 -2.01
C ALA A 228 -5.11 17.35 -3.22
N ALA A 229 -5.80 17.53 -4.36
CA ALA A 229 -5.26 18.18 -5.54
C ALA A 229 -4.90 19.65 -5.28
N GLU A 230 -5.76 20.39 -4.57
CA GLU A 230 -5.48 21.78 -4.20
C GLU A 230 -4.25 21.90 -3.28
N GLN A 231 -4.16 21.08 -2.22
CA GLN A 231 -2.98 21.08 -1.35
C GLN A 231 -1.71 20.71 -2.14
N LEU A 232 -1.80 19.76 -3.06
CA LEU A 232 -0.69 19.34 -3.88
C LEU A 232 -0.27 20.43 -4.89
N ARG A 233 -1.25 21.13 -5.51
CA ARG A 233 -1.00 22.30 -6.36
C ARG A 233 -0.20 23.38 -5.61
N GLU A 234 -0.58 23.67 -4.35
CA GLU A 234 0.15 24.63 -3.50
C GLU A 234 1.57 24.15 -3.19
N VAL A 235 1.76 22.87 -2.83
CA VAL A 235 3.08 22.29 -2.53
C VAL A 235 4.01 22.35 -3.74
N VAL A 236 3.48 22.02 -4.93
CA VAL A 236 4.23 22.09 -6.20
C VAL A 236 4.43 23.56 -6.65
N LYS A 237 3.66 24.51 -6.12
CA LYS A 237 3.60 25.93 -6.53
C LYS A 237 3.16 26.07 -7.99
N TYR A 238 2.22 25.24 -8.43
CA TYR A 238 1.64 25.35 -9.76
C TYR A 238 0.59 26.47 -9.77
N ALA A 239 0.79 27.45 -10.64
CA ALA A 239 -0.07 28.65 -10.71
C ALA A 239 -1.29 28.50 -11.64
N GLY A 240 -1.35 27.42 -12.43
CA GLY A 240 -2.44 27.19 -13.38
C GLY A 240 -3.71 26.62 -12.73
N GLU A 241 -4.76 26.50 -13.55
CA GLU A 241 -6.08 26.03 -13.16
C GLU A 241 -6.13 24.49 -13.07
N ILE A 242 -7.02 23.95 -12.22
CA ILE A 242 -7.37 22.54 -12.18
C ILE A 242 -8.72 22.35 -12.88
N GLU A 243 -8.72 21.66 -14.00
CA GLU A 243 -9.90 21.27 -14.73
C GLU A 243 -10.31 19.83 -14.39
N TRP A 244 -11.61 19.56 -14.27
CA TRP A 244 -12.13 18.24 -13.95
C TRP A 244 -12.85 17.64 -15.15
N ASP A 245 -12.31 16.54 -15.68
CA ASP A 245 -12.97 15.75 -16.73
C ASP A 245 -14.00 14.80 -16.12
N THR A 246 -15.22 15.29 -15.99
CA THR A 246 -16.34 14.52 -15.43
C THR A 246 -16.89 13.45 -16.37
N THR A 247 -16.36 13.32 -17.59
CA THR A 247 -16.67 12.18 -18.48
C THR A 247 -15.99 10.90 -18.03
N GLN A 248 -14.92 11.02 -17.25
CA GLN A 248 -14.23 9.89 -16.65
C GLN A 248 -14.90 9.49 -15.33
N PRO A 249 -14.98 8.18 -15.03
CA PRO A 249 -15.67 7.70 -13.85
C PRO A 249 -14.93 8.09 -12.56
N ASP A 250 -15.69 8.43 -11.53
CA ASP A 250 -15.20 8.46 -10.16
C ASP A 250 -14.97 7.03 -9.67
N GLY A 251 -13.97 6.86 -8.79
CA GLY A 251 -13.82 5.63 -8.02
C GLY A 251 -14.85 5.53 -6.88
N ASN A 252 -14.63 4.61 -5.92
CA ASN A 252 -15.49 4.48 -4.74
C ASN A 252 -15.73 5.84 -4.06
N PRO A 253 -16.97 6.18 -3.65
CA PRO A 253 -17.28 7.49 -3.09
C PRO A 253 -16.46 7.83 -1.85
N ARG A 254 -16.30 6.88 -0.93
CA ARG A 254 -15.56 7.09 0.32
C ARG A 254 -14.92 5.81 0.82
N ARG A 255 -13.68 5.93 1.32
CA ARG A 255 -12.97 4.85 2.04
C ARG A 255 -12.22 5.45 3.22
N ILE A 256 -12.62 5.03 4.42
CA ILE A 256 -11.99 5.34 5.69
C ILE A 256 -12.06 4.10 6.60
N LEU A 257 -10.97 3.81 7.31
CA LEU A 257 -10.84 2.61 8.13
C LEU A 257 -11.29 2.84 9.56
N ASP A 258 -11.88 1.81 10.17
CA ASP A 258 -11.94 1.72 11.63
C ASP A 258 -10.55 1.33 12.15
N LEU A 259 -10.00 2.15 13.02
CA LEU A 259 -8.66 1.99 13.59
C LEU A 259 -8.70 1.64 15.09
N SER A 260 -9.88 1.29 15.61
CA SER A 260 -10.06 1.01 17.04
C SER A 260 -9.09 -0.05 17.55
N ARG A 261 -8.81 -1.07 16.74
CA ARG A 261 -7.89 -2.16 17.10
C ARG A 261 -6.44 -1.67 17.25
N ILE A 262 -5.88 -1.01 16.25
CA ILE A 262 -4.49 -0.54 16.32
C ILE A 262 -4.31 0.60 17.33
N HIS A 263 -5.31 1.48 17.46
CA HIS A 263 -5.31 2.51 18.49
C HIS A 263 -5.38 1.93 19.90
N GLY A 264 -6.15 0.85 20.09
CA GLY A 264 -6.21 0.12 21.36
C GLY A 264 -4.89 -0.50 21.77
N LEU A 265 -4.01 -0.82 20.81
CA LEU A 265 -2.64 -1.27 21.04
C LEU A 265 -1.68 -0.12 21.35
N GLY A 266 -2.04 1.12 21.04
CA GLY A 266 -1.24 2.32 21.34
C GLY A 266 -0.54 2.98 20.14
N TRP A 267 -0.67 2.44 18.91
CA TRP A 267 -0.09 3.07 17.72
C TRP A 267 -1.06 4.06 17.05
N LYS A 268 -0.52 5.17 16.55
CA LYS A 268 -1.22 6.17 15.72
C LYS A 268 -0.27 6.77 14.69
N ALA A 269 -0.77 7.05 13.49
CA ALA A 269 -0.05 7.82 12.49
C ALA A 269 0.30 9.22 13.00
N GLN A 270 1.47 9.71 12.63
CA GLN A 270 2.02 10.98 13.14
C GLN A 270 2.20 12.04 12.05
N MET A 271 2.29 11.66 10.78
CA MET A 271 2.62 12.57 9.69
C MET A 271 1.41 13.38 9.23
N PRO A 272 1.42 14.72 9.39
CA PRO A 272 0.40 15.58 8.79
C PRO A 272 0.43 15.47 7.26
N PHE A 273 -0.76 15.38 6.62
CA PHE A 273 -0.87 15.13 5.19
C PHE A 273 -0.07 16.13 4.35
N ARG A 274 -0.21 17.44 4.62
CA ARG A 274 0.53 18.48 3.91
C ARG A 274 2.06 18.33 4.03
N GLN A 275 2.55 18.06 5.23
CA GLN A 275 3.99 17.83 5.45
C GLN A 275 4.49 16.61 4.69
N GLY A 276 3.71 15.54 4.68
CA GLY A 276 4.01 14.34 3.88
C GLY A 276 4.08 14.64 2.39
N LEU A 277 3.17 15.47 1.85
CA LEU A 277 3.22 15.94 0.45
C LEU A 277 4.50 16.74 0.16
N GLU A 278 4.90 17.65 1.04
CA GLU A 278 6.11 18.46 0.90
C GLU A 278 7.37 17.59 0.87
N MET A 279 7.46 16.60 1.76
CA MET A 279 8.57 15.63 1.78
C MET A 279 8.59 14.76 0.53
N THR A 280 7.43 14.30 0.07
CA THR A 280 7.30 13.50 -1.14
C THR A 280 7.73 14.29 -2.37
N TYR A 281 7.30 15.55 -2.48
CA TYR A 281 7.67 16.41 -3.60
C TYR A 281 9.16 16.77 -3.61
N ARG A 282 9.75 17.02 -2.45
CA ARG A 282 11.21 17.23 -2.35
C ARG A 282 11.97 16.02 -2.88
N TRP A 283 11.59 14.82 -2.44
CA TRP A 283 12.19 13.59 -2.94
C TRP A 283 12.01 13.42 -4.45
N PHE A 284 10.80 13.75 -4.97
CA PHE A 284 10.53 13.71 -6.41
C PHE A 284 11.46 14.63 -7.19
N LEU A 285 11.69 15.87 -6.73
CA LEU A 285 12.59 16.82 -7.36
C LEU A 285 14.04 16.32 -7.43
N GLU A 286 14.49 15.65 -6.37
CA GLU A 286 15.86 15.12 -6.28
C GLU A 286 16.09 13.87 -7.11
N ASN A 287 15.05 13.07 -7.42
CA ASN A 287 15.21 11.74 -7.98
C ASN A 287 14.47 11.49 -9.31
N ARG A 288 13.51 12.33 -9.70
CA ARG A 288 12.60 12.08 -10.83
C ARG A 288 12.30 13.29 -11.72
N ALA A 289 12.60 14.53 -11.30
CA ALA A 289 12.28 15.78 -12.00
C ALA A 289 13.24 16.10 -13.16
#